data_4f5077a826bafcf5b5de81c93aa821e4
#
_entry.id   4f5077a826bafcf5b5de81c93aa821e4
#
_cell.length_a   1.000
_cell.length_b   1.000
_cell.length_c   1.000
_cell.angle_alpha   90.00
_cell.angle_beta   90.00
_cell.angle_gamma   90.00
#
_symmetry.space_group_name_H-M   'P 1'
#
loop_
_entity.id
_entity.type
_entity.pdbx_description
1 polymer ?
#
loop_
_entity_poly.entity_id
_entity_poly.type
_entity_poly.pdbx_seq_one_letter_code
_entity_poly.pdbx_strand_id
1 'polypeptide(L)'
;MSKVLSQQEIDLLMESVKSGEIDTELVEEAEPVKIKAYDFRRPARLSKEYMTTLTMLLEEYAKIASNLITTQVRSNVSLRVASIEQISFDEFLHSVPYFTLMGLFRSEPQEGMQIVEINSQVCLQLLQLLCGSPDTRLSDTGNGKDSFTDIEIAILEEV
;
A
#
# COMPACT_ATOMS: atom_id res chain seq x y z
N MET A 1 16.17 -28.11 19.94
CA MET A 1 17.18 -28.99 20.58
C MET A 1 18.16 -29.37 19.49
N SER A 2 19.33 -28.76 19.48
CA SER A 2 20.42 -29.13 18.57
C SER A 2 20.94 -30.53 19.01
N LYS A 3 20.77 -31.52 18.14
CA LYS A 3 21.45 -32.82 18.33
C LYS A 3 22.94 -32.58 18.12
N VAL A 4 23.71 -32.68 19.18
CA VAL A 4 25.17 -32.72 19.08
C VAL A 4 25.53 -34.12 18.59
N LEU A 5 26.25 -34.22 17.49
CA LEU A 5 26.74 -35.48 16.93
C LEU A 5 27.66 -36.17 17.96
N SER A 6 27.53 -37.49 18.07
CA SER A 6 28.40 -38.28 18.91
C SER A 6 29.80 -38.42 18.28
N GLN A 7 30.82 -38.64 19.10
CA GLN A 7 32.21 -38.83 18.63
C GLN A 7 32.34 -39.93 17.58
N GLN A 8 31.52 -40.98 17.69
CA GLN A 8 31.49 -42.10 16.74
C GLN A 8 30.87 -41.70 15.37
N GLU A 9 29.88 -40.79 15.36
CA GLU A 9 29.30 -40.25 14.14
C GLU A 9 30.27 -39.30 13.42
N ILE A 10 31.05 -38.56 14.17
CA ILE A 10 32.12 -37.69 13.63
C ILE A 10 33.24 -38.52 12.98
N ASP A 11 33.67 -39.59 13.64
CA ASP A 11 34.73 -40.46 13.14
C ASP A 11 34.28 -41.20 11.85
N LEU A 12 33.04 -41.67 11.80
CA LEU A 12 32.45 -42.28 10.59
C LEU A 12 32.35 -41.29 9.41
N LEU A 13 31.96 -40.06 9.68
CA LEU A 13 31.90 -38.99 8.64
C LEU A 13 33.32 -38.67 8.12
N MET A 14 34.30 -38.59 9.01
CA MET A 14 35.69 -38.34 8.63
C MET A 14 36.28 -39.50 7.77
N GLU A 15 35.88 -40.72 8.05
CA GLU A 15 36.31 -41.90 7.27
C GLU A 15 35.67 -41.93 5.89
N SER A 16 34.38 -41.57 5.77
CA SER A 16 33.64 -41.46 4.50
C SER A 16 34.18 -40.34 3.62
N VAL A 17 34.61 -39.22 4.17
CA VAL A 17 35.28 -38.13 3.43
C VAL A 17 36.66 -38.54 2.95
N LYS A 18 37.40 -39.32 3.73
CA LYS A 18 38.75 -39.82 3.36
C LYS A 18 38.71 -40.93 2.29
N SER A 19 37.64 -41.72 2.24
CA SER A 19 37.44 -42.75 1.21
C SER A 19 36.99 -42.22 -0.15
N GLY A 20 36.60 -40.92 -0.25
CA GLY A 20 36.16 -40.31 -1.47
C GLY A 20 34.75 -40.74 -1.90
N GLU A 21 33.96 -41.36 -1.03
CA GLU A 21 32.58 -41.78 -1.32
C GLU A 21 31.57 -40.63 -1.16
N ILE A 22 31.98 -39.48 -0.62
CA ILE A 22 31.15 -38.28 -0.53
C ILE A 22 31.79 -37.21 -1.40
N ASP A 23 31.13 -36.91 -2.51
CA ASP A 23 31.47 -35.77 -3.36
C ASP A 23 31.15 -34.48 -2.58
N THR A 24 32.19 -33.80 -2.10
CA THR A 24 32.06 -32.59 -1.29
C THR A 24 31.48 -31.39 -2.04
N GLU A 25 31.35 -31.52 -3.36
CA GLU A 25 30.70 -30.47 -4.20
C GLU A 25 29.15 -30.49 -4.14
N LEU A 26 28.54 -31.53 -3.53
CA LEU A 26 27.07 -31.63 -3.40
C LEU A 26 26.54 -31.30 -2.01
N VAL A 27 27.39 -30.98 -1.06
CA VAL A 27 26.97 -30.40 0.22
C VAL A 27 27.03 -28.88 0.11
N GLU A 28 26.25 -28.31 -0.83
CA GLU A 28 25.74 -26.95 -0.62
C GLU A 28 24.95 -27.02 0.70
N GLU A 29 25.54 -26.47 1.76
CA GLU A 29 24.82 -26.20 2.98
C GLU A 29 23.56 -25.41 2.61
N ALA A 30 22.45 -26.11 2.45
CA ALA A 30 21.15 -25.49 2.48
C ALA A 30 21.08 -24.83 3.87
N GLU A 31 21.42 -23.54 3.92
CA GLU A 31 21.22 -22.75 5.13
C GLU A 31 19.80 -23.05 5.63
N PRO A 32 19.61 -23.49 6.87
CA PRO A 32 18.27 -23.76 7.37
C PRO A 32 17.47 -22.49 7.20
N VAL A 33 16.51 -22.52 6.29
CA VAL A 33 15.55 -21.42 6.09
C VAL A 33 14.96 -21.15 7.47
N LYS A 34 15.42 -20.07 8.10
CA LYS A 34 14.91 -19.63 9.41
C LYS A 34 13.48 -19.18 9.19
N ILE A 35 12.55 -20.10 9.25
CA ILE A 35 11.12 -19.80 9.23
C ILE A 35 10.83 -19.00 10.49
N LYS A 36 10.74 -17.68 10.34
CA LYS A 36 10.24 -16.80 11.39
C LYS A 36 8.72 -16.84 11.34
N ALA A 37 8.09 -17.13 12.48
CA ALA A 37 6.65 -16.94 12.60
C ALA A 37 6.32 -15.48 12.29
N TYR A 38 5.53 -15.24 11.24
CA TYR A 38 5.11 -13.91 10.85
C TYR A 38 3.90 -13.49 11.70
N ASP A 39 4.06 -12.43 12.45
CA ASP A 39 2.96 -11.84 13.23
C ASP A 39 2.18 -10.87 12.35
N PHE A 40 1.03 -11.32 11.85
CA PHE A 40 0.14 -10.50 11.01
C PHE A 40 -0.44 -9.28 11.72
N ARG A 41 -0.39 -9.23 13.05
CA ARG A 41 -0.82 -8.07 13.85
C ARG A 41 0.25 -6.96 13.89
N ARG A 42 1.50 -7.31 13.59
CA ARG A 42 2.63 -6.38 13.53
C ARG A 42 3.32 -6.54 12.19
N PRO A 43 2.83 -5.88 11.15
CA PRO A 43 3.44 -5.95 9.83
C PRO A 43 4.91 -5.49 9.90
N ALA A 44 5.77 -6.12 9.11
CA ALA A 44 7.17 -5.70 9.01
C ALA A 44 7.21 -4.23 8.60
N ARG A 45 7.87 -3.40 9.40
CA ARG A 45 7.98 -1.96 9.08
C ARG A 45 8.91 -1.77 7.89
N LEU A 46 8.48 -0.95 6.97
CA LEU A 46 9.31 -0.51 5.86
C LEU A 46 10.54 0.25 6.37
N SER A 47 11.66 0.15 5.67
CA SER A 47 12.86 0.91 6.01
C SER A 47 12.63 2.41 5.83
N LYS A 48 13.43 3.23 6.53
CA LYS A 48 13.36 4.69 6.39
C LYS A 48 13.62 5.16 4.95
N GLU A 49 14.50 4.47 4.23
CA GLU A 49 14.82 4.77 2.83
C GLU A 49 13.61 4.55 1.92
N TYR A 50 12.88 3.45 2.13
CA TYR A 50 11.61 3.20 1.43
C TYR A 50 10.59 4.28 1.71
N MET A 51 10.43 4.68 2.97
CA MET A 51 9.48 5.74 3.35
C MET A 51 9.86 7.08 2.71
N THR A 52 11.14 7.42 2.65
CA THR A 52 11.61 8.63 1.98
C THR A 52 11.34 8.61 0.48
N THR A 53 11.62 7.49 -0.18
CA THR A 53 11.35 7.32 -1.61
C THR A 53 9.85 7.41 -1.90
N LEU A 54 9.02 6.77 -1.09
CA LEU A 54 7.56 6.86 -1.20
C LEU A 54 7.05 8.28 -1.03
N THR A 55 7.61 9.04 -0.09
CA THR A 55 7.27 10.45 0.11
C THR A 55 7.56 11.27 -1.14
N MET A 56 8.75 11.11 -1.73
CA MET A 56 9.12 11.81 -2.96
C MET A 56 8.19 11.47 -4.13
N LEU A 57 7.87 10.19 -4.31
CA LEU A 57 6.95 9.73 -5.36
C LEU A 57 5.54 10.31 -5.18
N LEU A 58 5.01 10.28 -3.95
CA LEU A 58 3.68 10.78 -3.66
C LEU A 58 3.61 12.32 -3.76
N GLU A 59 4.68 13.04 -3.41
CA GLU A 59 4.75 14.48 -3.62
C GLU A 59 4.74 14.85 -5.10
N GLU A 60 5.44 14.08 -5.95
CA GLU A 60 5.42 14.27 -7.40
C GLU A 60 4.04 13.95 -7.98
N TYR A 61 3.44 12.83 -7.55
CA TYR A 61 2.07 12.47 -7.90
C TYR A 61 1.07 13.56 -7.51
N ALA A 62 1.18 14.12 -6.29
CA ALA A 62 0.30 15.18 -5.81
C ALA A 62 0.38 16.44 -6.69
N LYS A 63 1.57 16.80 -7.20
CA LYS A 63 1.73 17.92 -8.15
C LYS A 63 1.04 17.64 -9.48
N ILE A 64 1.24 16.45 -10.03
CA ILE A 64 0.62 16.04 -11.30
C ILE A 64 -0.91 16.03 -11.14
N ALA A 65 -1.42 15.40 -10.11
CA ALA A 65 -2.85 15.32 -9.82
C ALA A 65 -3.46 16.72 -9.58
N SER A 66 -2.76 17.62 -8.86
CA SER A 66 -3.19 19.00 -8.69
C SER A 66 -3.41 19.71 -10.03
N ASN A 67 -2.49 19.55 -10.97
CA ASN A 67 -2.58 20.16 -12.29
C ASN A 67 -3.72 19.57 -13.11
N LEU A 68 -3.90 18.25 -13.08
CA LEU A 68 -4.98 17.58 -13.79
C LEU A 68 -6.35 18.04 -13.27
N ILE A 69 -6.56 17.98 -11.97
CA ILE A 69 -7.82 18.40 -11.34
C ILE A 69 -8.08 19.89 -11.59
N THR A 70 -7.06 20.76 -11.42
CA THR A 70 -7.18 22.18 -11.72
C THR A 70 -7.66 22.45 -13.15
N THR A 71 -7.16 21.67 -14.11
CA THR A 71 -7.56 21.81 -15.51
C THR A 71 -9.00 21.38 -15.74
N GLN A 72 -9.42 20.29 -15.11
CA GLN A 72 -10.79 19.77 -15.26
C GLN A 72 -11.84 20.63 -14.56
N VAL A 73 -11.58 20.99 -13.30
CA VAL A 73 -12.55 21.80 -12.53
C VAL A 73 -12.45 23.30 -12.83
N ARG A 74 -11.47 23.73 -13.64
CA ARG A 74 -11.20 25.13 -13.99
C ARG A 74 -11.07 26.04 -12.75
N SER A 75 -10.58 25.49 -11.66
CA SER A 75 -10.36 26.16 -10.40
C SER A 75 -9.04 25.71 -9.80
N ASN A 76 -8.36 26.58 -9.07
CA ASN A 76 -7.06 26.26 -8.51
C ASN A 76 -7.19 25.24 -7.37
N VAL A 77 -6.68 24.03 -7.61
CA VAL A 77 -6.64 22.93 -6.65
C VAL A 77 -5.19 22.60 -6.32
N SER A 78 -4.87 22.45 -5.05
CA SER A 78 -3.54 22.08 -4.58
C SER A 78 -3.62 20.88 -3.65
N LEU A 79 -3.04 19.76 -4.09
CA LEU A 79 -2.87 18.56 -3.28
C LEU A 79 -1.47 18.57 -2.65
N ARG A 80 -1.39 18.08 -1.42
CA ARG A 80 -0.12 17.93 -0.68
C ARG A 80 -0.17 16.63 0.11
N VAL A 81 0.97 15.98 0.24
CA VAL A 81 1.13 14.84 1.14
C VAL A 81 1.14 15.36 2.57
N ALA A 82 0.18 14.94 3.38
CA ALA A 82 0.10 15.32 4.79
C ALA A 82 0.94 14.38 5.66
N SER A 83 0.76 13.08 5.51
CA SER A 83 1.53 12.05 6.23
C SER A 83 1.57 10.75 5.42
N ILE A 84 2.56 9.92 5.73
CA ILE A 84 2.65 8.55 5.22
C ILE A 84 2.83 7.66 6.43
N GLU A 85 1.91 6.73 6.61
CA GLU A 85 1.87 5.83 7.76
C GLU A 85 1.73 4.39 7.29
N GLN A 86 2.36 3.50 8.02
CA GLN A 86 2.19 2.08 7.84
C GLN A 86 1.30 1.53 8.95
N ILE A 87 0.09 1.18 8.59
CA ILE A 87 -0.93 0.65 9.49
C ILE A 87 -1.33 -0.77 9.09
N SER A 88 -2.00 -1.49 9.96
CA SER A 88 -2.61 -2.76 9.63
C SER A 88 -3.88 -2.57 8.79
N PHE A 89 -4.26 -3.60 8.02
CA PHE A 89 -5.49 -3.53 7.23
C PHE A 89 -6.75 -3.37 8.12
N ASP A 90 -6.75 -3.99 9.27
CA ASP A 90 -7.83 -3.86 10.26
C ASP A 90 -7.97 -2.42 10.77
N GLU A 91 -6.85 -1.77 11.07
CA GLU A 91 -6.81 -0.36 11.47
C GLU A 91 -7.29 0.56 10.35
N PHE A 92 -6.91 0.28 9.10
CA PHE A 92 -7.41 0.98 7.93
C PHE A 92 -8.93 0.86 7.82
N LEU A 93 -9.49 -0.35 7.92
CA LEU A 93 -10.95 -0.56 7.85
C LEU A 93 -11.72 0.23 8.89
N HIS A 94 -11.16 0.37 10.11
CA HIS A 94 -11.79 1.15 11.17
C HIS A 94 -11.64 2.66 10.99
N SER A 95 -10.67 3.11 10.19
CA SER A 95 -10.45 4.53 9.91
C SER A 95 -11.32 5.09 8.79
N VAL A 96 -11.87 4.21 7.93
CA VAL A 96 -12.66 4.61 6.76
C VAL A 96 -14.05 5.07 7.19
N PRO A 97 -14.50 6.28 6.79
CA PRO A 97 -15.85 6.77 7.06
C PRO A 97 -16.92 5.93 6.34
N TYR A 98 -18.11 5.83 6.93
CA TYR A 98 -19.23 5.09 6.34
C TYR A 98 -19.60 5.61 4.94
N PHE A 99 -19.62 6.93 4.74
CA PHE A 99 -19.89 7.59 3.48
C PHE A 99 -18.61 8.17 2.88
N THR A 100 -18.03 7.46 1.93
CA THR A 100 -16.80 7.83 1.23
C THR A 100 -16.79 7.23 -0.17
N LEU A 101 -16.02 7.79 -1.09
CA LEU A 101 -15.78 7.23 -2.41
C LEU A 101 -14.53 6.38 -2.37
N MET A 102 -14.62 5.13 -2.83
CA MET A 102 -13.50 4.22 -2.93
C MET A 102 -13.27 3.79 -4.37
N GLY A 103 -12.08 4.05 -4.88
CA GLY A 103 -11.59 3.54 -6.15
C GLY A 103 -10.63 2.37 -5.93
N LEU A 104 -10.86 1.24 -6.60
CA LEU A 104 -9.95 0.09 -6.59
C LEU A 104 -9.29 -0.02 -7.95
N PHE A 105 -7.97 -0.08 -7.98
CA PHE A 105 -7.22 -0.20 -9.22
C PHE A 105 -6.02 -1.14 -9.08
N ARG A 106 -5.53 -1.62 -10.21
CA ARG A 106 -4.31 -2.41 -10.32
C ARG A 106 -3.33 -1.70 -11.22
N SER A 107 -2.08 -1.67 -10.79
CA SER A 107 -0.99 -1.10 -11.58
C SER A 107 -0.15 -2.23 -12.17
N GLU A 108 -0.11 -2.37 -13.48
CA GLU A 108 0.81 -3.32 -14.13
C GLU A 108 2.23 -2.71 -14.20
N PRO A 109 3.29 -3.49 -14.03
CA PRO A 109 3.35 -4.96 -13.86
C PRO A 109 3.21 -5.46 -12.43
N GLN A 110 2.82 -4.64 -11.48
CA GLN A 110 2.75 -4.98 -10.07
C GLN A 110 1.49 -5.79 -9.76
N GLU A 111 1.69 -6.95 -9.14
CA GLU A 111 0.61 -7.76 -8.60
C GLU A 111 0.17 -7.16 -7.26
N GLY A 112 -0.86 -6.35 -7.29
CA GLY A 112 -1.41 -5.77 -6.06
C GLY A 112 -2.64 -4.93 -6.34
N MET A 113 -3.58 -4.94 -5.39
CA MET A 113 -4.73 -4.06 -5.42
C MET A 113 -4.39 -2.79 -4.66
N GLN A 114 -4.66 -1.66 -5.26
CA GLN A 114 -4.50 -0.35 -4.66
C GLN A 114 -5.88 0.24 -4.42
N ILE A 115 -5.99 0.99 -3.33
CA ILE A 115 -7.24 1.62 -2.92
C ILE A 115 -6.97 3.12 -2.79
N VAL A 116 -7.81 3.92 -3.45
CA VAL A 116 -7.90 5.36 -3.21
C VAL A 116 -9.21 5.61 -2.49
N GLU A 117 -9.13 6.28 -1.36
CA GLU A 117 -10.28 6.75 -0.60
C GLU A 117 -10.36 8.27 -0.75
N ILE A 118 -11.54 8.78 -1.10
CA ILE A 118 -11.80 10.20 -1.23
C ILE A 118 -12.97 10.57 -0.34
N ASN A 119 -12.72 11.47 0.59
CA ASN A 119 -13.76 11.94 1.51
C ASN A 119 -14.97 12.50 0.76
N SER A 120 -16.17 12.15 1.20
CA SER A 120 -17.43 12.54 0.58
C SER A 120 -17.58 14.05 0.41
N GLN A 121 -17.09 14.86 1.35
CA GLN A 121 -17.16 16.33 1.24
C GLN A 121 -16.28 16.84 0.10
N VAL A 122 -15.10 16.25 -0.12
CA VAL A 122 -14.24 16.59 -1.25
C VAL A 122 -14.93 16.23 -2.57
N CYS A 123 -15.54 15.03 -2.63
CA CYS A 123 -16.32 14.61 -3.80
C CYS A 123 -17.46 15.58 -4.13
N LEU A 124 -18.22 16.01 -3.11
CA LEU A 124 -19.32 16.96 -3.31
C LEU A 124 -18.82 18.33 -3.79
N GLN A 125 -17.67 18.81 -3.30
CA GLN A 125 -17.06 20.04 -3.78
C GLN A 125 -16.59 19.92 -5.24
N LEU A 126 -15.96 18.78 -5.60
CA LEU A 126 -15.57 18.51 -6.99
C LEU A 126 -16.79 18.49 -7.89
N LEU A 127 -17.86 17.82 -7.51
CA LEU A 127 -19.13 17.79 -8.25
C LEU A 127 -19.70 19.19 -8.47
N GLN A 128 -19.72 20.03 -7.43
CA GLN A 128 -20.19 21.41 -7.55
C GLN A 128 -19.37 22.20 -8.56
N LEU A 129 -18.03 22.09 -8.51
CA LEU A 129 -17.13 22.76 -9.44
C LEU A 129 -17.33 22.26 -10.89
N LEU A 130 -17.45 20.95 -11.08
CA LEU A 130 -17.67 20.32 -12.39
C LEU A 130 -19.01 20.70 -12.99
N CYS A 131 -20.04 20.83 -12.15
CA CYS A 131 -21.36 21.31 -12.56
C CYS A 131 -21.43 22.83 -12.77
N GLY A 132 -20.30 23.54 -12.60
CA GLY A 132 -20.21 24.98 -12.89
C GLY A 132 -20.67 25.90 -11.77
N SER A 133 -20.74 25.41 -10.52
CA SER A 133 -21.02 26.27 -9.36
C SER A 133 -19.81 27.16 -9.05
N PRO A 134 -19.96 28.46 -8.99
CA PRO A 134 -18.87 29.39 -8.67
C PRO A 134 -18.54 29.41 -7.17
N ASP A 135 -19.38 28.83 -6.34
CA ASP A 135 -19.28 28.93 -4.88
C ASP A 135 -18.51 27.73 -4.32
N THR A 136 -17.24 27.96 -3.95
CA THR A 136 -16.36 26.98 -3.30
C THR A 136 -16.64 26.85 -1.79
N ARG A 137 -17.65 27.52 -1.28
CA ARG A 137 -18.04 27.37 0.11
C ARG A 137 -18.61 25.98 0.32
N LEU A 138 -18.17 25.34 1.40
CA LEU A 138 -18.82 24.14 1.94
C LEU A 138 -20.31 24.48 2.18
N SER A 139 -21.12 24.37 1.11
CA SER A 139 -22.56 24.43 1.32
C SER A 139 -22.93 23.20 2.11
N ASP A 140 -23.80 23.37 3.11
CA ASP A 140 -24.37 22.30 3.96
C ASP A 140 -25.16 21.23 3.18
N THR A 141 -25.01 21.18 1.86
CA THR A 141 -25.71 20.27 0.93
C THR A 141 -25.36 18.80 1.18
N GLY A 142 -24.38 18.50 2.00
CA GLY A 142 -24.03 17.11 2.38
C GLY A 142 -24.66 16.62 3.67
N ASN A 143 -25.32 17.47 4.44
CA ASN A 143 -25.96 17.06 5.69
C ASN A 143 -27.20 16.19 5.39
N GLY A 144 -27.05 14.89 5.63
CA GLY A 144 -28.12 13.89 5.45
C GLY A 144 -28.02 13.08 4.15
N LYS A 145 -26.91 13.15 3.41
CA LYS A 145 -26.68 12.32 2.25
C LYS A 145 -25.82 11.10 2.64
N ASP A 146 -26.38 9.92 2.41
CA ASP A 146 -25.75 8.64 2.79
C ASP A 146 -25.15 7.88 1.60
N SER A 147 -25.35 8.36 0.37
CA SER A 147 -24.84 7.74 -0.84
C SER A 147 -24.74 8.72 -2.01
N PHE A 148 -23.85 8.43 -2.95
CA PHE A 148 -23.82 9.10 -4.26
C PHE A 148 -24.84 8.47 -5.20
N THR A 149 -25.40 9.29 -6.08
CA THR A 149 -26.24 8.81 -7.19
C THR A 149 -25.35 8.31 -8.34
N ASP A 150 -25.90 7.46 -9.21
CA ASP A 150 -25.17 6.94 -10.38
C ASP A 150 -24.62 8.06 -11.29
N ILE A 151 -25.35 9.16 -11.41
CA ILE A 151 -24.90 10.33 -12.19
C ILE A 151 -23.70 11.01 -11.53
N GLU A 152 -23.72 11.17 -10.22
CA GLU A 152 -22.60 11.76 -9.47
C GLU A 152 -21.35 10.89 -9.53
N ILE A 153 -21.51 9.57 -9.43
CA ILE A 153 -20.42 8.61 -9.60
C ILE A 153 -19.84 8.73 -11.01
N ALA A 154 -20.68 8.72 -12.05
CA ALA A 154 -20.22 8.85 -13.43
C ALA A 154 -19.46 10.16 -13.69
N ILE A 155 -19.86 11.27 -13.07
CA ILE A 155 -19.13 12.54 -13.18
C ILE A 155 -17.79 12.48 -12.45
N LEU A 156 -17.72 11.83 -11.27
CA LEU A 156 -16.49 11.69 -10.49
C LEU A 156 -15.49 10.73 -11.14
N GLU A 157 -15.95 9.75 -11.91
CA GLU A 157 -15.09 8.81 -12.65
C GLU A 157 -14.31 9.48 -13.79
N GLU A 158 -14.75 10.65 -14.27
CA GLU A 158 -14.09 11.40 -15.34
C GLU A 158 -12.93 12.28 -14.84
N VAL A 159 -12.75 12.40 -13.50
CA VAL A 159 -11.72 13.24 -12.85
C VAL A 159 -10.55 12.40 -12.38
#